data_16e7f4b26d1fa47af6cb56d82629818b
#
_entry.id   16e7f4b26d1fa47af6cb56d82629818b
#
_cell.length_a   1.000
_cell.length_b   1.000
_cell.length_c   1.000
_cell.angle_alpha   90.00
_cell.angle_beta   90.00
_cell.angle_gamma   90.00
#
_symmetry.space_group_name_H-M   'P 1'
#
loop_
_entity.id
_entity.type
_entity.pdbx_description
1 polymer ?
#
loop_
_entity_poly.entity_id
_entity_poly.type
_entity_poly.pdbx_seq_one_letter_code
_entity_poly.pdbx_strand_id
1 'polypeptide(L)'
;GREWVTMFSKENIATFDYVFTDAMTWTDTKGRRMRLWMPEEVFVDDKDDFMDQLVGQIVGVMQDEPIDMYVNSTFLPDILQPEYDTLWTEERMDKVIQAAVANDIAIEINARYQIPSATFIKSAKAAGVKFSMGTNNTDKNLGTLDYAIQMITECGLEPDDFFKVVKK
;
A
#
# COMPACT_ATOMS: atom_id res chain seq x y z
N GLY A 1 0.76 9.00 5.59
CA GLY A 1 -0.61 9.47 5.84
C GLY A 1 -0.86 10.85 5.26
N ARG A 2 -2.09 11.29 5.28
CA ARG A 2 -2.56 12.56 4.67
C ARG A 2 -1.93 13.84 5.24
N GLU A 3 -1.28 13.76 6.39
CA GLU A 3 -0.70 14.92 7.09
C GLU A 3 0.42 15.62 6.31
N TRP A 4 1.14 14.89 5.44
CA TRP A 4 2.26 15.46 4.71
C TRP A 4 1.84 16.43 3.59
N VAL A 5 0.64 16.32 3.05
CA VAL A 5 0.13 17.19 1.97
C VAL A 5 0.10 18.66 2.40
N THR A 6 -0.11 18.91 3.67
CA THR A 6 -0.06 20.28 4.22
C THR A 6 1.36 20.82 4.40
N MET A 7 2.39 19.96 4.29
CA MET A 7 3.80 20.31 4.47
C MET A 7 4.47 20.76 3.16
N PHE A 8 3.91 20.38 2.01
CA PHE A 8 4.47 20.68 0.70
C PHE A 8 3.43 21.34 -0.19
N SER A 9 3.83 22.40 -0.91
CA SER A 9 2.95 22.99 -1.92
C SER A 9 2.83 22.08 -3.14
N LYS A 10 1.75 22.22 -3.92
CA LYS A 10 1.56 21.46 -5.16
C LYS A 10 2.71 21.70 -6.15
N GLU A 11 3.24 22.91 -6.19
CA GLU A 11 4.37 23.31 -7.04
C GLU A 11 5.64 22.55 -6.62
N ASN A 12 5.89 22.41 -5.32
CA ASN A 12 7.04 21.66 -4.81
C ASN A 12 6.88 20.15 -5.10
N ILE A 13 5.68 19.61 -4.88
CA ILE A 13 5.39 18.19 -5.19
C ILE A 13 5.63 17.89 -6.67
N ALA A 14 5.24 18.80 -7.56
CA ALA A 14 5.43 18.64 -9.00
C ALA A 14 6.92 18.64 -9.46
N THR A 15 7.87 18.99 -8.59
CA THR A 15 9.31 18.94 -8.90
C THR A 15 9.95 17.57 -8.67
N PHE A 16 9.27 16.64 -7.98
CA PHE A 16 9.78 15.29 -7.77
C PHE A 16 9.51 14.41 -8.99
N ASP A 17 10.45 13.50 -9.30
CA ASP A 17 10.27 12.52 -10.37
C ASP A 17 9.14 11.53 -10.07
N TYR A 18 8.90 11.23 -8.79
CA TYR A 18 7.76 10.46 -8.29
C TYR A 18 7.50 10.75 -6.81
N VAL A 19 6.29 10.47 -6.38
CA VAL A 19 5.83 10.63 -4.99
C VAL A 19 5.15 9.35 -4.52
N PHE A 20 5.45 8.92 -3.31
CA PHE A 20 4.79 7.76 -2.71
C PHE A 20 4.36 8.03 -1.28
N THR A 21 3.32 7.34 -0.84
CA THR A 21 2.87 7.35 0.56
C THR A 21 2.09 6.07 0.89
N ASP A 22 1.69 5.96 2.15
CA ASP A 22 0.82 4.92 2.68
C ASP A 22 -0.30 5.50 3.55
N ALA A 23 -1.17 4.63 4.07
CA ALA A 23 -2.20 4.95 5.05
C ALA A 23 -1.95 4.25 6.40
N MET A 24 -0.69 3.98 6.77
CA MET A 24 -0.37 3.27 8.01
C MET A 24 -0.56 4.13 9.28
N THR A 25 -0.91 5.40 9.12
CA THR A 25 -1.21 6.31 10.23
C THR A 25 -2.52 7.01 9.98
N TRP A 26 -3.50 6.82 10.86
CA TRP A 26 -4.76 7.58 10.85
C TRP A 26 -5.36 7.71 12.23
N THR A 27 -6.41 8.53 12.35
CA THR A 27 -7.24 8.62 13.54
C THR A 27 -8.56 7.89 13.29
N ASP A 28 -8.92 6.96 14.17
CA ASP A 28 -10.15 6.18 14.04
C ASP A 28 -11.42 7.01 14.32
N THR A 29 -12.58 6.40 14.16
CA THR A 29 -13.88 7.04 14.40
C THR A 29 -14.12 7.44 15.86
N LYS A 30 -13.30 6.94 16.79
CA LYS A 30 -13.33 7.28 18.23
C LYS A 30 -12.31 8.35 18.61
N GLY A 31 -11.58 8.91 17.63
CA GLY A 31 -10.57 9.93 17.85
C GLY A 31 -9.21 9.39 18.33
N ARG A 32 -8.97 8.08 18.26
CA ARG A 32 -7.70 7.45 18.65
C ARG A 32 -6.77 7.44 17.47
N ARG A 33 -5.61 8.11 17.59
CA ARG A 33 -4.58 8.05 16.57
C ARG A 33 -3.84 6.72 16.64
N MET A 34 -3.67 6.07 15.49
CA MET A 34 -2.98 4.80 15.35
C MET A 34 -1.78 4.92 14.43
N ARG A 35 -0.74 4.16 14.76
CA ARG A 35 0.38 3.84 13.86
C ARG A 35 0.44 2.32 13.76
N LEU A 36 0.11 1.76 12.60
CA LEU A 36 -0.14 0.32 12.46
C LEU A 36 1.06 -0.58 12.76
N TRP A 37 2.28 -0.02 12.66
CA TRP A 37 3.53 -0.73 12.96
C TRP A 37 3.94 -0.65 14.44
N MET A 38 3.13 -0.01 15.29
CA MET A 38 3.35 0.14 16.74
C MET A 38 2.24 -0.59 17.48
N PRO A 39 2.48 -1.82 17.97
CA PRO A 39 1.42 -2.64 18.56
C PRO A 39 0.65 -1.96 19.69
N GLU A 40 1.33 -1.11 20.49
CA GLU A 40 0.76 -0.35 21.61
C GLU A 40 -0.18 0.79 21.16
N GLU A 41 -0.15 1.16 19.89
CA GLU A 41 -1.00 2.23 19.33
C GLU A 41 -2.09 1.68 18.40
N VAL A 42 -2.27 0.37 18.34
CA VAL A 42 -3.29 -0.26 17.49
C VAL A 42 -4.52 -0.61 18.32
N PHE A 43 -5.68 -0.15 17.86
CA PHE A 43 -6.96 -0.41 18.50
C PHE A 43 -7.89 -1.13 17.55
N VAL A 44 -8.18 -2.40 17.83
CA VAL A 44 -9.10 -3.24 17.06
C VAL A 44 -10.25 -3.64 17.98
N ASP A 45 -11.32 -2.86 17.96
CA ASP A 45 -12.53 -3.18 18.73
C ASP A 45 -13.40 -4.20 18.00
N ASP A 46 -13.50 -4.08 16.69
CA ASP A 46 -14.12 -5.01 15.76
C ASP A 46 -13.23 -5.11 14.50
N LYS A 47 -13.04 -6.32 13.99
CA LYS A 47 -12.13 -6.57 12.86
C LYS A 47 -12.68 -6.07 11.54
N ASP A 48 -13.97 -6.23 11.31
CA ASP A 48 -14.60 -5.79 10.06
C ASP A 48 -14.68 -4.26 10.00
N ASP A 49 -15.06 -3.61 11.11
CA ASP A 49 -15.01 -2.14 11.21
C ASP A 49 -13.58 -1.61 11.01
N PHE A 50 -12.57 -2.28 11.59
CA PHE A 50 -11.16 -1.90 11.38
C PHE A 50 -10.76 -2.00 9.91
N MET A 51 -11.09 -3.12 9.25
CA MET A 51 -10.76 -3.34 7.85
C MET A 51 -11.49 -2.34 6.93
N ASP A 52 -12.74 -2.03 7.22
CA ASP A 52 -13.50 -1.05 6.43
C ASP A 52 -12.91 0.36 6.57
N GLN A 53 -12.47 0.73 7.78
CA GLN A 53 -11.73 1.98 7.99
C GLN A 53 -10.36 1.95 7.26
N LEU A 54 -9.60 0.86 7.36
CA LEU A 54 -8.31 0.71 6.68
C LEU A 54 -8.46 0.85 5.17
N VAL A 55 -9.37 0.09 4.55
CA VAL A 55 -9.64 0.15 3.11
C VAL A 55 -10.10 1.57 2.72
N GLY A 56 -10.98 2.18 3.52
CA GLY A 56 -11.41 3.56 3.32
C GLY A 56 -10.25 4.57 3.35
N GLN A 57 -9.29 4.41 4.27
CA GLN A 57 -8.08 5.25 4.32
C GLN A 57 -7.19 5.05 3.09
N ILE A 58 -6.97 3.80 2.68
CA ILE A 58 -6.18 3.47 1.49
C ILE A 58 -6.79 4.12 0.24
N VAL A 59 -8.07 3.88 0.01
CA VAL A 59 -8.81 4.44 -1.13
C VAL A 59 -8.80 5.97 -1.10
N GLY A 60 -9.07 6.56 0.07
CA GLY A 60 -9.05 8.01 0.24
C GLY A 60 -7.68 8.64 -0.05
N VAL A 61 -6.58 7.99 0.35
CA VAL A 61 -5.22 8.45 0.01
C VAL A 61 -5.01 8.40 -1.50
N MET A 62 -5.39 7.30 -2.17
CA MET A 62 -5.25 7.17 -3.61
C MET A 62 -6.08 8.18 -4.40
N GLN A 63 -7.24 8.60 -3.89
CA GLN A 63 -8.12 9.55 -4.56
C GLN A 63 -7.71 11.01 -4.35
N ASP A 64 -7.23 11.34 -3.17
CA ASP A 64 -7.08 12.73 -2.75
C ASP A 64 -5.63 13.24 -2.81
N GLU A 65 -4.65 12.31 -2.76
CA GLU A 65 -3.24 12.69 -2.66
C GLU A 65 -2.52 12.60 -4.02
N PRO A 66 -1.62 13.54 -4.33
CA PRO A 66 -0.89 13.57 -5.60
C PRO A 66 0.30 12.59 -5.55
N ILE A 67 0.00 11.30 -5.56
CA ILE A 67 0.99 10.23 -5.47
C ILE A 67 1.07 9.43 -6.76
N ASP A 68 2.25 8.93 -7.08
CA ASP A 68 2.50 8.01 -8.21
C ASP A 68 2.52 6.55 -7.73
N MET A 69 2.84 6.31 -6.45
CA MET A 69 2.92 4.96 -5.88
C MET A 69 2.30 4.90 -4.48
N TYR A 70 1.57 3.82 -4.21
CA TYR A 70 1.06 3.49 -2.89
C TYR A 70 1.86 2.34 -2.29
N VAL A 71 2.50 2.58 -1.16
CA VAL A 71 3.36 1.59 -0.50
C VAL A 71 2.66 0.92 0.69
N ASN A 72 3.15 -0.25 1.11
CA ASN A 72 2.55 -1.04 2.20
C ASN A 72 1.05 -1.35 2.00
N SER A 73 0.63 -1.62 0.76
CA SER A 73 -0.76 -1.59 0.30
C SER A 73 -1.75 -2.48 1.05
N THR A 74 -1.30 -3.61 1.58
CA THR A 74 -2.14 -4.56 2.32
C THR A 74 -1.58 -4.88 3.71
N PHE A 75 -0.82 -3.93 4.28
CA PHE A 75 -0.26 -4.11 5.61
C PHE A 75 -1.37 -4.28 6.67
N LEU A 76 -1.18 -5.27 7.54
CA LEU A 76 -1.98 -5.44 8.75
C LEU A 76 -1.08 -5.37 9.99
N PRO A 77 -1.57 -4.81 11.09
CA PRO A 77 -0.85 -4.85 12.36
C PRO A 77 -0.73 -6.30 12.88
N ASP A 78 0.28 -6.56 13.69
CA ASP A 78 0.65 -7.91 14.18
C ASP A 78 -0.54 -8.70 14.73
N ILE A 79 -1.47 -8.02 15.43
CA ILE A 79 -2.66 -8.66 16.01
C ILE A 79 -3.62 -9.24 14.95
N LEU A 80 -3.60 -8.73 13.73
CA LEU A 80 -4.44 -9.16 12.61
C LEU A 80 -3.69 -10.00 11.57
N GLN A 81 -2.36 -10.04 11.61
CA GLN A 81 -1.53 -10.81 10.66
C GLN A 81 -1.93 -12.29 10.52
N PRO A 82 -2.27 -13.01 11.61
CA PRO A 82 -2.67 -14.42 11.49
C PRO A 82 -3.93 -14.66 10.66
N GLU A 83 -4.74 -13.62 10.45
CA GLU A 83 -5.99 -13.68 9.69
C GLU A 83 -5.91 -12.92 8.35
N TYR A 84 -4.70 -12.65 7.87
CA TYR A 84 -4.46 -11.83 6.68
C TYR A 84 -5.32 -12.26 5.47
N ASP A 85 -5.27 -13.54 5.11
CA ASP A 85 -6.00 -14.04 3.94
C ASP A 85 -7.54 -14.01 4.11
N THR A 86 -8.01 -14.05 5.34
CA THR A 86 -9.45 -13.98 5.66
C THR A 86 -9.95 -12.54 5.67
N LEU A 87 -9.13 -11.61 6.18
CA LEU A 87 -9.47 -10.21 6.32
C LEU A 87 -9.34 -9.45 4.99
N TRP A 88 -8.36 -9.81 4.16
CA TRP A 88 -8.24 -9.30 2.79
C TRP A 88 -9.12 -10.09 1.84
N THR A 89 -10.45 -9.89 1.96
CA THR A 89 -11.44 -10.49 1.05
C THR A 89 -11.29 -9.97 -0.37
N GLU A 90 -11.81 -10.72 -1.34
CA GLU A 90 -11.83 -10.31 -2.75
C GLU A 90 -12.46 -8.91 -2.93
N GLU A 91 -13.57 -8.63 -2.23
CA GLU A 91 -14.23 -7.32 -2.28
C GLU A 91 -13.34 -6.19 -1.77
N ARG A 92 -12.62 -6.40 -0.66
CA ARG A 92 -11.69 -5.40 -0.09
C ARG A 92 -10.50 -5.16 -0.99
N MET A 93 -9.94 -6.24 -1.55
CA MET A 93 -8.85 -6.15 -2.52
C MET A 93 -9.29 -5.39 -3.77
N ASP A 94 -10.47 -5.70 -4.31
CA ASP A 94 -11.00 -5.04 -5.51
C ASP A 94 -11.18 -3.53 -5.28
N LYS A 95 -11.71 -3.09 -4.14
CA LYS A 95 -11.83 -1.65 -3.83
C LYS A 95 -10.49 -0.92 -3.92
N VAL A 96 -9.43 -1.52 -3.39
CA VAL A 96 -8.06 -0.94 -3.43
C VAL A 96 -7.53 -0.93 -4.88
N ILE A 97 -7.69 -2.05 -5.59
CA ILE A 97 -7.25 -2.21 -6.98
C ILE A 97 -7.95 -1.20 -7.90
N GLN A 98 -9.27 -1.06 -7.78
CA GLN A 98 -10.03 -0.10 -8.59
C GLN A 98 -9.62 1.35 -8.29
N ALA A 99 -9.32 1.69 -7.05
CA ALA A 99 -8.81 3.01 -6.69
C ALA A 99 -7.44 3.27 -7.33
N ALA A 100 -6.54 2.27 -7.33
CA ALA A 100 -5.24 2.38 -7.97
C ALA A 100 -5.36 2.57 -9.50
N VAL A 101 -6.22 1.78 -10.17
CA VAL A 101 -6.48 1.90 -11.61
C VAL A 101 -7.07 3.28 -11.96
N ALA A 102 -8.08 3.73 -11.21
CA ALA A 102 -8.78 4.99 -11.49
C ALA A 102 -7.88 6.23 -11.38
N ASN A 103 -6.79 6.14 -10.58
CA ASN A 103 -5.88 7.24 -10.31
C ASN A 103 -4.47 7.04 -10.88
N ASP A 104 -4.26 5.99 -11.69
CA ASP A 104 -2.95 5.62 -12.30
C ASP A 104 -1.82 5.48 -11.26
N ILE A 105 -2.13 4.85 -10.12
CA ILE A 105 -1.22 4.67 -9.00
C ILE A 105 -0.61 3.26 -9.03
N ALA A 106 0.72 3.19 -9.00
CA ALA A 106 1.43 1.93 -8.87
C ALA A 106 1.35 1.39 -7.43
N ILE A 107 1.39 0.06 -7.29
CA ILE A 107 1.36 -0.61 -5.98
C ILE A 107 2.72 -1.25 -5.69
N GLU A 108 3.22 -1.03 -4.48
CA GLU A 108 4.46 -1.63 -4.02
C GLU A 108 4.28 -3.13 -3.69
N ILE A 109 5.21 -3.95 -4.22
CA ILE A 109 5.48 -5.30 -3.70
C ILE A 109 6.57 -5.14 -2.63
N ASN A 110 6.16 -5.23 -1.37
CA ASN A 110 7.04 -5.01 -0.23
C ASN A 110 7.68 -6.32 0.23
N ALA A 111 8.99 -6.44 0.06
CA ALA A 111 9.71 -7.67 0.37
C ALA A 111 9.92 -7.88 1.88
N ARG A 112 9.94 -6.81 2.69
CA ARG A 112 10.08 -6.94 4.13
C ARG A 112 8.85 -7.56 4.79
N TYR A 113 7.67 -7.04 4.46
CA TYR A 113 6.40 -7.50 5.02
C TYR A 113 5.78 -8.66 4.24
N GLN A 114 6.37 -9.02 3.08
CA GLN A 114 5.86 -10.03 2.16
C GLN A 114 4.40 -9.78 1.75
N ILE A 115 4.13 -8.57 1.33
CA ILE A 115 2.83 -8.07 0.86
C ILE A 115 2.95 -7.29 -0.46
N PRO A 116 1.85 -7.18 -1.21
CA PRO A 116 0.57 -7.90 -1.07
C PRO A 116 0.69 -9.37 -1.47
N SER A 117 -0.34 -10.16 -1.15
CA SER A 117 -0.39 -11.59 -1.51
C SER A 117 -0.38 -11.84 -3.01
N ALA A 118 0.01 -13.04 -3.44
CA ALA A 118 -0.04 -13.43 -4.85
C ALA A 118 -1.45 -13.29 -5.46
N THR A 119 -2.50 -13.55 -4.69
CA THR A 119 -3.90 -13.36 -5.12
C THR A 119 -4.16 -11.90 -5.46
N PHE A 120 -3.78 -10.98 -4.58
CA PHE A 120 -3.91 -9.55 -4.83
C PHE A 120 -3.11 -9.11 -6.07
N ILE A 121 -1.84 -9.54 -6.18
CA ILE A 121 -0.96 -9.16 -7.29
C ILE A 121 -1.53 -9.64 -8.63
N LYS A 122 -2.04 -10.87 -8.71
CA LYS A 122 -2.67 -11.41 -9.93
C LYS A 122 -3.91 -10.61 -10.34
N SER A 123 -4.77 -10.26 -9.38
CA SER A 123 -5.97 -9.45 -9.62
C SER A 123 -5.61 -8.03 -10.06
N ALA A 124 -4.64 -7.40 -9.37
CA ALA A 124 -4.16 -6.06 -9.71
C ALA A 124 -3.51 -6.01 -11.10
N LYS A 125 -2.69 -7.01 -11.45
CA LYS A 125 -2.12 -7.17 -12.80
C LYS A 125 -3.21 -7.28 -13.86
N ALA A 126 -4.20 -8.14 -13.63
CA ALA A 126 -5.32 -8.33 -14.56
C ALA A 126 -6.12 -7.03 -14.79
N ALA A 127 -6.19 -6.16 -13.77
CA ALA A 127 -6.81 -4.84 -13.85
C ALA A 127 -5.90 -3.76 -14.48
N GLY A 128 -4.61 -4.06 -14.75
CA GLY A 128 -3.66 -3.14 -15.38
C GLY A 128 -2.85 -2.28 -14.44
N VAL A 129 -2.91 -2.54 -13.12
CA VAL A 129 -2.08 -1.84 -12.12
C VAL A 129 -0.60 -2.09 -12.38
N LYS A 130 0.22 -1.06 -12.25
CA LYS A 130 1.69 -1.17 -12.28
C LYS A 130 2.24 -1.43 -10.89
N PHE A 131 3.43 -2.05 -10.85
CA PHE A 131 4.07 -2.41 -9.58
C PHE A 131 5.39 -1.70 -9.39
N SER A 132 5.76 -1.46 -8.15
CA SER A 132 7.11 -1.13 -7.71
C SER A 132 7.60 -2.18 -6.72
N MET A 133 8.88 -2.17 -6.38
CA MET A 133 9.46 -3.06 -5.38
C MET A 133 10.07 -2.25 -4.24
N GLY A 134 9.81 -2.66 -3.01
CA GLY A 134 10.34 -2.00 -1.82
C GLY A 134 10.79 -2.98 -0.73
N THR A 135 11.60 -2.50 0.19
CA THR A 135 12.23 -3.29 1.25
C THR A 135 12.10 -2.69 2.64
N ASN A 136 11.51 -1.51 2.77
CA ASN A 136 11.45 -0.76 4.06
C ASN A 136 12.79 -0.76 4.82
N ASN A 137 13.87 -0.38 4.21
CA ASN A 137 15.27 -0.42 4.69
C ASN A 137 15.49 0.14 6.11
N THR A 138 14.96 -0.52 7.14
CA THR A 138 15.00 -0.08 8.55
C THR A 138 15.98 -0.88 9.40
N ASP A 139 16.65 -1.88 8.83
CA ASP A 139 17.64 -2.71 9.50
C ASP A 139 18.80 -3.08 8.55
N LYS A 140 19.64 -4.05 8.97
CA LYS A 140 20.80 -4.50 8.18
C LYS A 140 20.47 -5.23 6.88
N ASN A 141 19.21 -5.64 6.67
CA ASN A 141 18.78 -6.38 5.47
C ASN A 141 18.36 -5.40 4.36
N LEU A 142 19.28 -4.53 3.98
CA LEU A 142 19.05 -3.52 2.95
C LEU A 142 18.95 -4.17 1.56
N GLY A 143 17.92 -3.80 0.80
CA GLY A 143 17.78 -4.20 -0.60
C GLY A 143 17.47 -5.69 -0.81
N THR A 144 17.01 -6.42 0.20
CA THR A 144 16.62 -7.82 0.09
C THR A 144 15.25 -7.91 -0.60
N LEU A 145 15.24 -8.39 -1.85
CA LEU A 145 14.06 -8.43 -2.72
C LEU A 145 13.50 -9.84 -2.95
N ASP A 146 13.87 -10.84 -2.13
CA ASP A 146 13.52 -12.24 -2.36
C ASP A 146 12.02 -12.46 -2.59
N TYR A 147 11.17 -11.86 -1.76
CA TYR A 147 9.72 -11.94 -1.93
C TYR A 147 9.24 -11.31 -3.25
N ALA A 148 9.76 -10.14 -3.61
CA ALA A 148 9.37 -9.48 -4.85
C ALA A 148 9.79 -10.33 -6.07
N ILE A 149 10.98 -10.93 -6.04
CA ILE A 149 11.48 -11.83 -7.08
C ILE A 149 10.61 -13.09 -7.17
N GLN A 150 10.20 -13.66 -6.03
CA GLN A 150 9.27 -14.76 -5.99
C GLN A 150 7.93 -14.38 -6.65
N MET A 151 7.37 -13.22 -6.31
CA MET A 151 6.09 -12.74 -6.87
C MET A 151 6.18 -12.46 -8.37
N ILE A 152 7.31 -11.99 -8.89
CA ILE A 152 7.53 -11.87 -10.33
C ILE A 152 7.29 -13.22 -11.02
N THR A 153 7.89 -14.27 -10.50
CA THR A 153 7.78 -15.61 -11.07
C THR A 153 6.38 -16.19 -10.90
N GLU A 154 5.83 -16.11 -9.69
CA GLU A 154 4.55 -16.74 -9.31
C GLU A 154 3.35 -16.06 -9.98
N CYS A 155 3.41 -14.75 -10.15
CA CYS A 155 2.34 -13.96 -10.77
C CYS A 155 2.60 -13.68 -12.27
N GLY A 156 3.73 -14.16 -12.82
CA GLY A 156 4.11 -13.98 -14.22
C GLY A 156 4.28 -12.50 -14.58
N LEU A 157 4.88 -11.69 -13.69
CA LEU A 157 5.07 -10.27 -13.97
C LEU A 157 6.14 -10.07 -15.03
N GLU A 158 5.87 -9.18 -15.97
CA GLU A 158 6.75 -8.82 -17.07
C GLU A 158 7.29 -7.38 -16.87
N PRO A 159 8.36 -6.97 -17.57
CA PRO A 159 8.94 -5.63 -17.42
C PRO A 159 7.94 -4.48 -17.63
N ASP A 160 6.91 -4.70 -18.43
CA ASP A 160 5.86 -3.69 -18.67
C ASP A 160 4.81 -3.61 -17.56
N ASP A 161 4.80 -4.56 -16.61
CA ASP A 161 3.96 -4.49 -15.41
C ASP A 161 4.55 -3.55 -14.34
N PHE A 162 5.77 -3.05 -14.53
CA PHE A 162 6.44 -2.20 -13.54
C PHE A 162 6.31 -0.72 -13.86
N PHE A 163 6.17 0.07 -12.79
CA PHE A 163 6.18 1.53 -12.84
C PHE A 163 7.52 2.01 -13.41
N LYS A 164 7.45 2.94 -14.35
CA LYS A 164 8.63 3.55 -14.97
C LYS A 164 8.71 5.02 -14.59
N VAL A 165 9.78 5.38 -13.90
CA VAL A 165 10.05 6.78 -13.59
C VAL A 165 10.28 7.56 -14.88
N VAL A 166 9.43 8.52 -15.15
CA VAL A 166 9.62 9.46 -16.24
C VAL A 166 10.21 10.73 -15.63
N LYS A 167 11.50 10.99 -15.89
CA LYS A 167 12.16 12.23 -15.43
C LYS A 167 11.41 13.44 -15.98
N LYS A 168 11.03 14.32 -15.07
CA LYS A 168 10.42 15.63 -15.39
C LYS A 168 11.46 16.64 -15.82
#